data_368d5c98cb186900d6f01fb9c21a885e
#
_entry.id   368d5c98cb186900d6f01fb9c21a885e
#
_cell.length_a   1.000
_cell.length_b   1.000
_cell.length_c   1.000
_cell.angle_alpha   90.00
_cell.angle_beta   90.00
_cell.angle_gamma   90.00
#
_symmetry.space_group_name_H-M   'P 1'
#
loop_
_entity.id
_entity.type
_entity.pdbx_description
1 polymer ?
#
loop_
_entity_poly.entity_id
_entity_poly.type
_entity_poly.pdbx_seq_one_letter_code
_entity_poly.pdbx_strand_id
1 'polypeptide(L)'
;DTTGKVVTNEHNPMNHVAVPLEGIQVTALDIFNIPSPHMTPQHMLQLYQKIKTDGKHFDGVVITHGTDTLEETAYFLDTMELPDIPVVLTGAMRSSNELGSDGVYNYLSALRVASDDKARGKGVLVVMNDEVHAAKYVTKTHTTNVSTFQTPTHGPLGLIMKQEILYFKTAE
;
A
#
# COMPACT_ATOMS: atom_id res chain seq x y z
N ASP A 1 20.92 8.03 0.94
CA ASP A 1 22.30 7.59 0.75
C ASP A 1 22.71 7.83 -0.71
N THR A 2 23.80 8.56 -0.92
CA THR A 2 24.32 8.88 -2.25
C THR A 2 25.03 7.69 -2.93
N THR A 3 25.23 6.59 -2.22
CA THR A 3 25.94 5.40 -2.72
C THR A 3 25.00 4.41 -3.45
N GLY A 4 23.70 4.67 -3.48
CA GLY A 4 22.70 3.77 -4.08
C GLY A 4 22.43 2.49 -3.26
N LYS A 5 22.99 2.38 -2.07
CA LYS A 5 22.69 1.25 -1.17
C LYS A 5 21.37 1.50 -0.47
N VAL A 6 20.55 0.46 -0.38
CA VAL A 6 19.33 0.50 0.43
C VAL A 6 19.71 0.46 1.91
N VAL A 7 19.26 1.46 2.65
CA VAL A 7 19.45 1.54 4.11
C VAL A 7 18.10 1.71 4.79
N THR A 8 17.98 1.20 6.02
CA THR A 8 16.77 1.39 6.81
C THR A 8 16.82 2.80 7.42
N ASN A 9 15.79 3.59 7.18
CA ASN A 9 15.63 4.90 7.79
C ASN A 9 15.06 4.76 9.21
N GLU A 10 15.44 5.63 10.12
CA GLU A 10 14.89 5.64 11.49
C GLU A 10 13.40 6.00 11.49
N HIS A 11 12.97 6.81 10.53
CA HIS A 11 11.57 7.22 10.36
C HIS A 11 11.10 6.94 8.93
N ASN A 12 9.80 6.73 8.77
CA ASN A 12 9.21 6.58 7.45
C ASN A 12 9.41 7.89 6.66
N PRO A 13 10.09 7.85 5.49
CA PRO A 13 10.27 9.04 4.66
C PRO A 13 8.95 9.71 4.25
N MET A 14 7.86 8.96 4.21
CA MET A 14 6.52 9.50 3.86
C MET A 14 5.96 10.43 4.91
N ASN A 15 6.43 10.38 6.16
CA ASN A 15 5.99 11.30 7.22
C ASN A 15 6.33 12.76 6.92
N HIS A 16 7.32 13.00 6.04
CA HIS A 16 7.74 14.34 5.65
C HIS A 16 7.14 14.81 4.33
N VAL A 17 6.31 13.99 3.69
CA VAL A 17 5.65 14.35 2.44
C VAL A 17 4.47 15.24 2.73
N ALA A 18 4.46 16.44 2.16
CA ALA A 18 3.28 17.29 2.12
C ALA A 18 2.24 16.58 1.25
N VAL A 19 1.01 16.42 1.78
CA VAL A 19 -0.07 15.78 1.04
C VAL A 19 -0.79 16.84 0.21
N PRO A 20 -0.54 16.95 -1.12
CA PRO A 20 -1.17 17.96 -1.97
C PRO A 20 -2.56 17.52 -2.45
N LEU A 21 -3.28 16.75 -1.63
CA LEU A 21 -4.61 16.26 -1.95
C LEU A 21 -5.64 17.04 -1.14
N GLU A 22 -6.41 17.83 -1.84
CA GLU A 22 -7.48 18.62 -1.23
C GLU A 22 -8.54 17.71 -0.60
N GLY A 23 -8.97 18.07 0.60
CA GLY A 23 -10.01 17.34 1.32
C GLY A 23 -9.56 16.07 2.03
N ILE A 24 -8.27 15.74 2.00
CA ILE A 24 -7.73 14.58 2.70
C ILE A 24 -6.90 15.03 3.90
N GLN A 25 -7.28 14.52 5.08
CA GLN A 25 -6.53 14.69 6.33
C GLN A 25 -5.84 13.37 6.67
N VAL A 26 -4.52 13.40 6.88
CA VAL A 26 -3.73 12.20 7.16
C VAL A 26 -3.23 12.22 8.60
N THR A 27 -3.49 11.14 9.33
CA THR A 27 -2.88 10.85 10.62
C THR A 27 -1.86 9.74 10.41
N ALA A 28 -0.58 10.04 10.59
CA ALA A 28 0.50 9.10 10.37
C ALA A 28 0.96 8.45 11.68
N LEU A 29 1.16 7.13 11.65
CA LEU A 29 1.69 6.35 12.77
C LEU A 29 2.84 5.47 12.27
N ASP A 30 3.96 5.51 12.99
CA ASP A 30 5.06 4.57 12.80
C ASP A 30 4.82 3.35 13.69
N ILE A 31 4.44 2.21 13.11
CA ILE A 31 4.19 0.97 13.85
C ILE A 31 5.43 0.11 13.89
N PHE A 32 6.08 -0.09 12.74
CA PHE A 32 7.33 -0.84 12.61
C PHE A 32 8.28 -0.11 11.68
N ASN A 33 9.56 -0.13 12.03
CA ASN A 33 10.65 0.31 11.15
C ASN A 33 11.60 -0.86 10.91
N ILE A 34 11.11 -1.87 10.22
CA ILE A 34 11.85 -3.09 9.93
C ILE A 34 11.87 -3.36 8.42
N PRO A 35 12.97 -3.91 7.89
CA PRO A 35 12.99 -4.41 6.52
C PRO A 35 11.91 -5.46 6.30
N SER A 36 11.27 -5.43 5.13
CA SER A 36 10.17 -6.35 4.78
C SER A 36 10.51 -7.83 4.99
N PRO A 37 11.73 -8.34 4.66
CA PRO A 37 12.07 -9.73 4.95
C PRO A 37 12.03 -10.12 6.43
N HIS A 38 12.04 -9.13 7.33
CA HIS A 38 11.97 -9.35 8.78
C HIS A 38 10.55 -9.29 9.36
N MET A 39 9.55 -9.07 8.53
CA MET A 39 8.14 -9.15 8.93
C MET A 39 7.79 -10.58 9.33
N THR A 40 7.19 -10.72 10.50
CA THR A 40 6.73 -12.00 11.03
C THR A 40 5.20 -12.05 11.07
N PRO A 41 4.58 -13.24 11.21
CA PRO A 41 3.14 -13.35 11.44
C PRO A 41 2.65 -12.55 12.66
N GLN A 42 3.48 -12.44 13.70
CA GLN A 42 3.16 -11.62 14.87
C GLN A 42 3.09 -10.13 14.55
N HIS A 43 3.98 -9.62 13.70
CA HIS A 43 3.92 -8.25 13.20
C HIS A 43 2.64 -8.01 12.39
N MET A 44 2.28 -8.96 11.53
CA MET A 44 1.05 -8.87 10.73
C MET A 44 -0.19 -8.88 11.63
N LEU A 45 -0.20 -9.69 12.68
CA LEU A 45 -1.28 -9.73 13.65
C LEU A 45 -1.41 -8.42 14.43
N GLN A 46 -0.29 -7.83 14.85
CA GLN A 46 -0.29 -6.52 15.52
C GLN A 46 -0.83 -5.43 14.61
N LEU A 47 -0.46 -5.45 13.34
CA LEU A 47 -0.99 -4.51 12.34
C LEU A 47 -2.50 -4.68 12.18
N TYR A 48 -2.98 -5.92 12.07
CA TYR A 48 -4.41 -6.22 12.02
C TYR A 48 -5.15 -5.66 13.24
N GLN A 49 -4.64 -5.91 14.42
CA GLN A 49 -5.27 -5.45 15.68
C GLN A 49 -5.34 -3.92 15.73
N LYS A 50 -4.30 -3.24 15.25
CA LYS A 50 -4.27 -1.78 15.17
C LYS A 50 -5.34 -1.24 14.23
N ILE A 51 -5.47 -1.83 13.05
CA ILE A 51 -6.50 -1.46 12.07
C ILE A 51 -7.90 -1.72 12.64
N LYS A 52 -8.11 -2.86 13.27
CA LYS A 52 -9.40 -3.23 13.86
C LYS A 52 -9.83 -2.26 14.96
N THR A 53 -8.88 -1.83 15.79
CA THR A 53 -9.15 -0.95 16.93
C THR A 53 -9.35 0.50 16.48
N ASP A 54 -8.45 1.02 15.66
CA ASP A 54 -8.39 2.45 15.33
C ASP A 54 -9.04 2.78 13.98
N GLY A 55 -9.04 1.83 13.05
CA GLY A 55 -9.47 2.06 11.66
C GLY A 55 -10.91 2.53 11.55
N LYS A 56 -11.78 2.07 12.45
CA LYS A 56 -13.21 2.47 12.48
C LYS A 56 -13.43 3.98 12.68
N HIS A 57 -12.42 4.72 13.12
CA HIS A 57 -12.47 6.17 13.31
C HIS A 57 -12.02 6.95 12.06
N PHE A 58 -11.66 6.25 10.99
CA PHE A 58 -11.13 6.84 9.75
C PHE A 58 -11.97 6.40 8.55
N ASP A 59 -11.85 7.16 7.46
CA ASP A 59 -12.53 6.84 6.20
C ASP A 59 -11.74 5.83 5.35
N GLY A 60 -10.48 5.62 5.66
CA GLY A 60 -9.63 4.65 4.99
C GLY A 60 -8.28 4.50 5.68
N VAL A 61 -7.56 3.46 5.32
CA VAL A 61 -6.23 3.15 5.85
C VAL A 61 -5.26 2.92 4.71
N VAL A 62 -4.08 3.54 4.79
CA VAL A 62 -2.95 3.29 3.90
C VAL A 62 -1.79 2.74 4.72
N ILE A 63 -1.22 1.64 4.26
CA ILE A 63 -0.07 0.99 4.88
C ILE A 63 1.10 1.08 3.90
N THR A 64 2.16 1.76 4.31
CA THR A 64 3.43 1.74 3.57
C THR A 64 4.26 0.56 4.06
N HIS A 65 4.73 -0.25 3.14
CA HIS A 65 5.32 -1.55 3.44
C HIS A 65 6.48 -1.86 2.49
N GLY A 66 7.49 -2.55 2.99
CA GLY A 66 8.56 -3.06 2.13
C GLY A 66 8.02 -4.11 1.15
N THR A 67 8.56 -4.12 -0.06
CA THR A 67 7.96 -4.88 -1.17
C THR A 67 8.22 -6.38 -1.13
N ASP A 68 9.22 -6.86 -0.37
CA ASP A 68 9.56 -8.29 -0.37
C ASP A 68 8.46 -9.18 0.24
N THR A 69 7.74 -8.66 1.24
CA THR A 69 6.64 -9.39 1.91
C THR A 69 5.31 -8.63 1.87
N LEU A 70 5.21 -7.59 1.05
CA LEU A 70 3.98 -6.78 0.95
C LEU A 70 2.78 -7.66 0.56
N GLU A 71 2.95 -8.55 -0.41
CA GLU A 71 1.88 -9.43 -0.87
C GLU A 71 1.40 -10.38 0.23
N GLU A 72 2.29 -10.89 1.08
CA GLU A 72 1.92 -11.76 2.19
C GLU A 72 1.12 -11.00 3.25
N THR A 73 1.56 -9.80 3.61
CA THR A 73 0.83 -8.95 4.56
C THR A 73 -0.54 -8.57 4.02
N ALA A 74 -0.63 -8.21 2.74
CA ALA A 74 -1.89 -7.87 2.09
C ALA A 74 -2.85 -9.07 2.10
N TYR A 75 -2.36 -10.25 1.73
CA TYR A 75 -3.16 -11.47 1.74
C TYR A 75 -3.64 -11.82 3.15
N PHE A 76 -2.75 -11.75 4.14
CA PHE A 76 -3.11 -12.00 5.54
C PHE A 76 -4.23 -11.08 6.00
N LEU A 77 -4.10 -9.78 5.76
CA LEU A 77 -5.13 -8.81 6.16
C LEU A 77 -6.46 -9.07 5.44
N ASP A 78 -6.42 -9.48 4.18
CA ASP A 78 -7.62 -9.77 3.40
C ASP A 78 -8.41 -10.97 3.94
N THR A 79 -7.74 -11.90 4.64
CA THR A 79 -8.40 -13.05 5.27
C THR A 79 -9.02 -12.71 6.62
N MET A 80 -8.76 -11.53 7.16
CA MET A 80 -9.20 -11.12 8.48
C MET A 80 -10.45 -10.25 8.40
N GLU A 81 -11.20 -10.20 9.50
CA GLU A 81 -12.36 -9.32 9.62
C GLU A 81 -11.91 -7.90 9.95
N LEU A 82 -12.01 -7.01 8.97
CA LEU A 82 -11.61 -5.61 9.06
C LEU A 82 -12.83 -4.68 9.09
N PRO A 83 -12.69 -3.44 9.60
CA PRO A 83 -13.74 -2.42 9.45
C PRO A 83 -14.12 -2.22 7.98
N ASP A 84 -15.38 -1.81 7.73
CA ASP A 84 -15.88 -1.54 6.38
C ASP A 84 -15.36 -0.20 5.85
N ILE A 85 -14.07 -0.13 5.65
CA ILE A 85 -13.35 1.01 5.06
C ILE A 85 -12.30 0.46 4.08
N PRO A 86 -11.88 1.25 3.08
CA PRO A 86 -10.76 0.85 2.23
C PRO A 86 -9.48 0.63 3.03
N VAL A 87 -8.83 -0.50 2.83
CA VAL A 87 -7.50 -0.81 3.38
C VAL A 87 -6.56 -1.06 2.21
N VAL A 88 -5.56 -0.20 2.08
CA VAL A 88 -4.68 -0.15 0.92
C VAL A 88 -3.22 -0.27 1.36
N LEU A 89 -2.51 -1.21 0.76
CA LEU A 89 -1.06 -1.33 0.92
C LEU A 89 -0.34 -0.75 -0.30
N THR A 90 0.77 -0.11 -0.04
CA THR A 90 1.67 0.39 -1.07
C THR A 90 3.11 0.37 -0.59
N GLY A 91 4.03 0.55 -1.51
CA GLY A 91 5.45 0.61 -1.21
C GLY A 91 6.22 1.28 -2.34
N ALA A 92 7.53 1.09 -2.33
CA ALA A 92 8.41 1.62 -3.36
C ALA A 92 9.35 0.52 -3.86
N MET A 93 9.47 0.38 -5.17
CA MET A 93 10.44 -0.52 -5.78
C MET A 93 11.84 0.12 -5.84
N ARG A 94 11.90 1.46 -5.88
CA ARG A 94 13.14 2.23 -5.81
C ARG A 94 13.21 2.99 -4.50
N SER A 95 14.36 2.95 -3.85
CA SER A 95 14.57 3.67 -2.58
C SER A 95 14.39 5.18 -2.77
N SER A 96 14.07 5.87 -1.69
CA SER A 96 13.82 7.31 -1.69
C SER A 96 15.02 8.13 -2.17
N ASN A 97 16.22 7.57 -2.09
CA ASN A 97 17.47 8.19 -2.55
C ASN A 97 17.85 7.83 -4.00
N GLU A 98 17.08 6.98 -4.67
CA GLU A 98 17.31 6.63 -6.07
C GLU A 98 16.64 7.61 -7.00
N LEU A 99 17.31 7.88 -8.15
CA LEU A 99 16.70 8.65 -9.23
C LEU A 99 15.46 7.90 -9.78
N GLY A 100 14.35 8.61 -9.85
CA GLY A 100 13.08 7.99 -10.27
C GLY A 100 12.41 7.15 -9.19
N SER A 101 12.67 7.43 -7.91
CA SER A 101 11.96 6.81 -6.80
C SER A 101 10.45 6.92 -6.99
N ASP A 102 9.75 5.81 -6.81
CA ASP A 102 8.30 5.68 -7.01
C ASP A 102 7.49 5.80 -5.72
N GLY A 103 8.14 5.92 -4.56
CA GLY A 103 7.49 5.84 -3.25
C GLY A 103 6.43 6.92 -3.01
N VAL A 104 6.77 8.19 -3.24
CA VAL A 104 5.84 9.32 -3.02
C VAL A 104 4.65 9.21 -3.96
N TYR A 105 4.89 8.91 -5.22
CA TYR A 105 3.82 8.77 -6.21
C TYR A 105 2.86 7.64 -5.85
N ASN A 106 3.38 6.47 -5.50
CA ASN A 106 2.56 5.33 -5.05
C ASN A 106 1.77 5.66 -3.78
N TYR A 107 2.39 6.37 -2.85
CA TYR A 107 1.74 6.79 -1.62
C TYR A 107 0.55 7.72 -1.88
N LEU A 108 0.73 8.74 -2.72
CA LEU A 108 -0.35 9.65 -3.09
C LEU A 108 -1.48 8.91 -3.83
N SER A 109 -1.13 7.99 -4.70
CA SER A 109 -2.10 7.14 -5.40
C SER A 109 -2.89 6.27 -4.40
N ALA A 110 -2.20 5.69 -3.42
CA ALA A 110 -2.85 4.90 -2.37
C ALA A 110 -3.81 5.74 -1.51
N LEU A 111 -3.45 6.97 -1.18
CA LEU A 111 -4.35 7.89 -0.47
C LEU A 111 -5.61 8.20 -1.28
N ARG A 112 -5.50 8.39 -2.59
CA ARG A 112 -6.65 8.60 -3.46
C ARG A 112 -7.58 7.40 -3.46
N VAL A 113 -7.03 6.19 -3.55
CA VAL A 113 -7.82 4.95 -3.51
C VAL A 113 -8.48 4.78 -2.14
N ALA A 114 -7.74 4.99 -1.05
CA ALA A 114 -8.26 4.83 0.31
C ALA A 114 -9.35 5.85 0.66
N SER A 115 -9.38 7.00 -0.01
CA SER A 115 -10.40 8.03 0.19
C SER A 115 -11.58 7.92 -0.78
N ASP A 116 -11.56 6.97 -1.70
CA ASP A 116 -12.62 6.76 -2.67
C ASP A 116 -13.64 5.73 -2.16
N ASP A 117 -14.89 6.12 -2.03
CA ASP A 117 -15.97 5.23 -1.60
C ASP A 117 -16.13 4.01 -2.51
N LYS A 118 -15.74 4.10 -3.78
CA LYS A 118 -15.76 2.97 -4.72
C LYS A 118 -14.78 1.85 -4.34
N ALA A 119 -13.77 2.15 -3.54
CA ALA A 119 -12.83 1.14 -3.04
C ALA A 119 -13.42 0.30 -1.89
N ARG A 120 -14.47 0.79 -1.25
CA ARG A 120 -15.13 0.10 -0.15
C ARG A 120 -15.75 -1.22 -0.64
N GLY A 121 -15.60 -2.27 0.14
CA GLY A 121 -16.15 -3.59 -0.17
C GLY A 121 -15.37 -4.39 -1.20
N LYS A 122 -14.21 -3.91 -1.67
CA LYS A 122 -13.36 -4.61 -2.64
C LYS A 122 -12.29 -5.51 -2.01
N GLY A 123 -12.31 -5.64 -0.69
CA GLY A 123 -11.25 -6.32 0.06
C GLY A 123 -10.02 -5.44 0.23
N VAL A 124 -8.94 -6.03 0.74
CA VAL A 124 -7.67 -5.35 0.85
C VAL A 124 -7.07 -5.15 -0.53
N LEU A 125 -6.54 -3.96 -0.78
CA LEU A 125 -6.02 -3.54 -2.08
C LEU A 125 -4.52 -3.27 -2.00
N VAL A 126 -3.83 -3.52 -3.10
CA VAL A 126 -2.45 -3.13 -3.31
C VAL A 126 -2.40 -2.13 -4.46
N VAL A 127 -1.83 -0.96 -4.20
CA VAL A 127 -1.71 0.12 -5.19
C VAL A 127 -0.24 0.35 -5.48
N MET A 128 0.16 0.02 -6.70
CA MET A 128 1.52 0.15 -7.19
C MET A 128 1.49 0.49 -8.69
N ASN A 129 2.37 1.39 -9.12
CA ASN A 129 2.60 1.66 -10.54
C ASN A 129 1.31 1.92 -11.35
N ASP A 130 0.46 2.81 -10.85
CA ASP A 130 -0.82 3.20 -11.46
C ASP A 130 -1.88 2.09 -11.53
N GLU A 131 -1.67 0.98 -10.85
CA GLU A 131 -2.62 -0.13 -10.85
C GLU A 131 -3.18 -0.38 -9.45
N VAL A 132 -4.44 -0.77 -9.40
CA VAL A 132 -5.14 -1.23 -8.19
C VAL A 132 -5.33 -2.73 -8.31
N HIS A 133 -4.74 -3.49 -7.37
CA HIS A 133 -4.79 -4.94 -7.36
C HIS A 133 -5.55 -5.47 -6.15
N ALA A 134 -6.28 -6.57 -6.33
CA ALA A 134 -6.83 -7.33 -5.21
C ALA A 134 -5.71 -8.07 -4.47
N ALA A 135 -5.70 -7.99 -3.14
CA ALA A 135 -4.72 -8.69 -2.32
C ALA A 135 -4.73 -10.21 -2.53
N LYS A 136 -5.87 -10.78 -2.89
CA LYS A 136 -6.02 -12.22 -3.16
C LYS A 136 -5.15 -12.72 -4.31
N TYR A 137 -4.86 -11.88 -5.29
CA TYR A 137 -4.31 -12.32 -6.57
C TYR A 137 -3.02 -11.64 -6.97
N VAL A 138 -2.63 -10.56 -6.28
CA VAL A 138 -1.42 -9.81 -6.59
C VAL A 138 -0.17 -10.60 -6.20
N THR A 139 0.86 -10.52 -7.03
CA THR A 139 2.17 -11.10 -6.71
C THR A 139 3.30 -10.24 -7.23
N LYS A 140 4.42 -10.27 -6.55
CA LYS A 140 5.67 -9.63 -6.97
C LYS A 140 6.38 -10.54 -7.97
N THR A 141 6.53 -10.09 -9.21
CA THR A 141 7.10 -10.90 -10.30
C THR A 141 8.59 -10.69 -10.52
N HIS A 142 9.12 -9.51 -10.14
CA HIS A 142 10.53 -9.15 -10.27
C HIS A 142 11.03 -8.46 -8.99
N THR A 143 12.34 -8.46 -8.79
CA THR A 143 12.95 -7.88 -7.57
C THR A 143 13.20 -6.37 -7.67
N THR A 144 13.29 -5.81 -8.88
CA THR A 144 13.74 -4.42 -9.08
C THR A 144 12.87 -3.57 -10.00
N ASN A 145 12.01 -4.18 -10.83
CA ASN A 145 11.16 -3.46 -11.77
C ASN A 145 10.00 -2.77 -11.04
N VAL A 146 9.71 -1.51 -11.36
CA VAL A 146 8.59 -0.75 -10.78
C VAL A 146 7.22 -1.35 -11.13
N SER A 147 7.10 -2.05 -12.24
CA SER A 147 5.86 -2.74 -12.67
C SER A 147 5.79 -4.19 -12.21
N THR A 148 6.49 -4.54 -11.14
CA THR A 148 6.65 -5.92 -10.69
C THR A 148 5.42 -6.53 -10.01
N PHE A 149 4.55 -5.70 -9.42
CA PHE A 149 3.31 -6.21 -8.83
C PHE A 149 2.28 -6.41 -9.93
N GLN A 150 1.87 -7.66 -10.11
CA GLN A 150 0.98 -8.09 -11.18
C GLN A 150 -0.13 -8.97 -10.62
N THR A 151 -1.23 -9.03 -11.34
CA THR A 151 -2.29 -10.01 -11.10
C THR A 151 -2.42 -10.89 -12.34
N PRO A 152 -1.53 -11.91 -12.52
CA PRO A 152 -1.41 -12.62 -13.79
C PRO A 152 -2.67 -13.38 -14.20
N THR A 153 -3.45 -13.87 -13.24
CA THR A 153 -4.63 -14.70 -13.50
C THR A 153 -5.92 -13.90 -13.69
N HIS A 154 -6.04 -12.74 -13.03
CA HIS A 154 -7.29 -11.98 -12.98
C HIS A 154 -7.17 -10.56 -13.53
N GLY A 155 -5.95 -10.05 -13.70
CA GLY A 155 -5.67 -8.66 -14.03
C GLY A 155 -5.98 -7.69 -12.88
N PRO A 156 -5.60 -6.43 -13.00
CA PRO A 156 -5.90 -5.42 -11.98
C PRO A 156 -7.40 -5.14 -11.86
N LEU A 157 -7.83 -4.67 -10.69
CA LEU A 157 -9.20 -4.20 -10.47
C LEU A 157 -9.44 -2.82 -11.08
N GLY A 158 -8.41 -2.04 -11.25
CA GLY A 158 -8.53 -0.70 -11.79
C GLY A 158 -7.18 -0.09 -12.15
N LEU A 159 -7.25 1.06 -12.80
CA LEU A 159 -6.11 1.90 -13.16
C LEU A 159 -6.29 3.30 -12.60
N ILE A 160 -5.17 3.95 -12.30
CA ILE A 160 -5.14 5.35 -11.91
C ILE A 160 -4.69 6.15 -13.14
N MET A 161 -5.58 7.04 -13.61
CA MET A 161 -5.36 7.85 -14.80
C MET A 161 -5.64 9.31 -14.49
N LYS A 162 -4.65 10.18 -14.58
CA LYS A 162 -4.80 11.62 -14.36
C LYS A 162 -5.57 11.96 -13.07
N GLN A 163 -5.17 11.32 -11.96
CA GLN A 163 -5.79 11.50 -10.64
C GLN A 163 -7.19 10.90 -10.48
N GLU A 164 -7.72 10.24 -11.50
CA GLU A 164 -8.98 9.49 -11.43
C GLU A 164 -8.70 8.00 -11.34
N ILE A 165 -9.62 7.27 -10.71
CA ILE A 165 -9.52 5.82 -10.57
C ILE A 165 -10.60 5.19 -11.43
N LEU A 166 -10.18 4.38 -12.40
CA LEU A 166 -11.07 3.61 -13.26
C LEU A 166 -11.10 2.16 -12.77
N TYR A 167 -12.20 1.75 -12.18
CA TYR A 167 -12.41 0.36 -11.77
C TYR A 167 -13.03 -0.45 -12.89
N PHE A 168 -12.49 -1.65 -13.13
CA PHE A 168 -12.99 -2.57 -14.18
C PHE A 168 -13.93 -3.62 -13.62
N LYS A 169 -13.69 -4.09 -12.40
CA LYS A 169 -14.36 -5.22 -11.80
C LYS A 169 -14.26 -5.18 -10.27
N THR A 170 -15.08 -5.99 -9.62
CA THR A 170 -14.97 -6.25 -8.19
C THR A 170 -14.07 -7.46 -7.93
N ALA A 171 -13.41 -7.51 -6.80
CA ALA A 171 -12.77 -8.73 -6.30
C ALA A 171 -13.87 -9.71 -5.85
N GLU A 172 -13.85 -10.92 -6.35
CA GLU A 172 -14.71 -12.01 -5.93
C GLU A 172 -14.13 -12.81 -4.77
#